data_a4ddf91791c5bd2aa7b2c736e81ff0d2
#
_entry.id   a4ddf91791c5bd2aa7b2c736e81ff0d2
#
_cell.length_a   1.000
_cell.length_b   1.000
_cell.length_c   1.000
_cell.angle_alpha   90.00
_cell.angle_beta   90.00
_cell.angle_gamma   90.00
#
_symmetry.space_group_name_H-M   'P 1'
#
loop_
_entity.id
_entity.type
_entity.pdbx_description
1 polymer ?
#
loop_
_entity_poly.entity_id
_entity_poly.type
_entity_poly.pdbx_seq_one_letter_code
_entity_poly.pdbx_strand_id
1 'polypeptide(L)' 'MGYEEKTVAVHEEMKRMNRLPATSSYVTHRMRVLNKILQLLSIQRTASQEEELELLFAGLSL' A
#
# COMPACT_ATOMS: atom_id res chain seq x y z
N MET A 1 -13.93 4.29 10.84
CA MET A 1 -12.67 4.24 10.10
C MET A 1 -12.34 2.82 9.78
N GLY A 2 -12.46 2.47 8.55
CA GLY A 2 -12.18 1.13 8.12
C GLY A 2 -11.10 1.08 7.07
N TYR A 3 -10.84 -0.11 6.58
CA TYR A 3 -9.86 -0.30 5.53
C TYR A 3 -10.32 0.28 4.19
N GLU A 4 -11.61 0.60 4.03
CA GLU A 4 -12.10 1.24 2.80
C GLU A 4 -11.39 2.57 2.55
N GLU A 5 -11.27 3.40 3.57
CA GLU A 5 -10.57 4.68 3.45
C GLU A 5 -9.10 4.45 3.12
N LYS A 6 -8.49 3.46 3.76
CA LYS A 6 -7.10 3.12 3.50
C LYS A 6 -6.91 2.59 2.08
N THR A 7 -7.85 1.80 1.59
CA THR A 7 -7.80 1.29 0.22
C THR A 7 -7.87 2.43 -0.79
N VAL A 8 -8.75 3.40 -0.56
CA VAL A 8 -8.84 4.58 -1.43
C VAL A 8 -7.52 5.36 -1.40
N ALA A 9 -6.94 5.55 -0.21
CA ALA A 9 -5.67 6.24 -0.07
C ALA A 9 -4.55 5.53 -0.83
N VAL A 10 -4.51 4.20 -0.77
CA VAL A 10 -3.53 3.39 -1.51
C VAL A 10 -3.71 3.58 -3.02
N HIS A 11 -4.94 3.52 -3.52
CA HIS A 11 -5.21 3.70 -4.94
C HIS A 11 -4.82 5.10 -5.41
N GLU A 12 -5.09 6.12 -4.62
CA GLU A 12 -4.69 7.50 -4.94
C GLU A 12 -3.18 7.62 -5.01
N GLU A 13 -2.47 6.99 -4.08
CA GLU A 13 -1.02 6.99 -4.08
C GLU A 13 -0.47 6.28 -5.32
N MET A 14 -1.09 5.16 -5.72
CA MET A 14 -0.68 4.45 -6.93
C MET A 14 -0.85 5.31 -8.18
N LYS A 15 -1.95 6.04 -8.27
CA LYS A 15 -2.18 6.98 -9.37
C LYS A 15 -1.08 8.03 -9.42
N ARG A 16 -0.70 8.56 -8.25
CA ARG A 16 0.35 9.55 -8.16
C ARG A 16 1.69 8.97 -8.61
N MET A 17 1.98 7.74 -8.21
CA MET A 17 3.22 7.08 -8.62
C MET A 17 3.28 6.87 -10.13
N ASN A 18 2.14 6.58 -10.75
CA ASN A 18 2.08 6.37 -12.21
C ASN A 18 2.43 7.63 -13.01
N ARG A 19 2.39 8.79 -12.40
CA ARG A 19 2.77 10.06 -13.05
C ARG A 19 4.27 10.31 -12.99
N LEU A 20 5.01 9.52 -12.21
CA LEU A 20 6.44 9.67 -12.04
C LEU A 20 7.19 8.76 -13.02
N PRO A 21 8.47 9.07 -13.31
CA PRO A 21 9.26 8.22 -14.22
C PRO A 21 9.35 6.79 -13.72
N ALA A 22 8.98 5.83 -14.57
CA ALA A 22 8.96 4.42 -14.22
C ALA A 22 10.36 3.86 -13.95
N THR A 23 11.41 4.56 -14.38
CA THR A 23 12.79 4.14 -14.17
C THR A 23 13.31 4.45 -12.77
N SER A 24 12.55 5.22 -11.99
CA SER A 24 12.96 5.57 -10.62
C SER A 24 12.86 4.33 -9.71
N SER A 25 13.94 4.03 -9.00
CA SER A 25 13.93 2.96 -8.01
C SER A 25 12.98 3.26 -6.85
N TYR A 26 12.82 4.54 -6.51
CA TYR A 26 11.85 4.98 -5.51
C TYR A 26 10.43 4.57 -5.91
N VAL A 27 10.05 4.86 -7.16
CA VAL A 27 8.72 4.52 -7.68
C VAL A 27 8.52 3.00 -7.66
N THR A 28 9.51 2.25 -8.13
CA THR A 28 9.44 0.78 -8.16
C THR A 28 9.24 0.22 -6.76
N HIS A 29 10.03 0.68 -5.81
CA HIS A 29 9.92 0.22 -4.43
C HIS A 29 8.55 0.55 -3.82
N ARG A 30 8.11 1.79 -4.00
CA ARG A 30 6.84 2.24 -3.43
C ARG A 30 5.67 1.49 -4.05
N MET A 31 5.70 1.22 -5.35
CA MET A 31 4.65 0.43 -6.01
C MET A 31 4.58 -0.99 -5.46
N ARG A 32 5.70 -1.61 -5.16
CA ARG A 32 5.73 -2.94 -4.55
C ARG A 32 5.06 -2.94 -3.18
N VAL A 33 5.36 -1.93 -2.38
CA VAL A 33 4.76 -1.79 -1.06
C VAL A 33 3.25 -1.60 -1.17
N LEU A 34 2.82 -0.73 -2.08
CA LEU A 34 1.39 -0.47 -2.28
C LEU A 34 0.65 -1.70 -2.76
N ASN A 35 1.25 -2.48 -3.67
CA ASN A 35 0.67 -3.74 -4.14
C ASN A 35 0.55 -4.76 -3.01
N LYS A 36 1.55 -4.84 -2.14
CA LYS A 36 1.52 -5.73 -0.99
C LYS A 36 0.37 -5.36 -0.04
N ILE A 37 0.19 -4.07 0.18
CA ILE A 37 -0.92 -3.59 1.02
C ILE A 37 -2.26 -4.02 0.41
N LEU A 38 -2.43 -3.86 -0.90
CA LEU A 38 -3.67 -4.26 -1.57
C LEU A 38 -3.91 -5.77 -1.45
N GLN A 39 -2.85 -6.58 -1.58
CA GLN A 39 -2.97 -8.02 -1.38
C GLN A 39 -3.47 -8.36 0.02
N LEU A 40 -2.88 -7.73 1.04
CA LEU A 40 -3.26 -7.98 2.41
C LEU A 40 -4.69 -7.51 2.70
N LEU A 41 -5.12 -6.44 2.06
CA LEU A 41 -6.48 -5.94 2.23
C LEU A 41 -7.52 -6.84 1.59
N SER A 42 -7.15 -7.61 0.56
CA SER A 42 -8.08 -8.44 -0.18
C SER A 42 -8.23 -9.86 0.35
N ILE A 43 -7.42 -10.26 1.32
CA ILE A 43 -7.46 -11.62 1.89
C ILE A 43 -7.96 -11.59 3.33
N GLN A 44 -8.35 -12.77 3.82
CA GLN A 44 -8.66 -12.94 5.24
C GLN A 44 -7.35 -13.12 5.99
N ARG A 45 -6.98 -12.10 6.76
CA ARG A 45 -5.66 -12.01 7.34
C ARG A 45 -5.55 -12.76 8.66
N THR A 46 -4.38 -13.39 8.89
CA THR A 46 -3.99 -13.89 10.18
C THR A 46 -3.53 -12.72 11.07
N ALA A 47 -3.32 -12.98 12.36
CA ALA A 47 -2.82 -11.94 13.26
C ALA A 47 -1.49 -11.37 12.80
N SER A 48 -0.58 -12.23 12.32
CA SER A 48 0.72 -11.78 11.80
C SER A 48 0.57 -10.89 10.57
N GLN A 49 -0.37 -11.23 9.68
CA GLN A 49 -0.63 -10.43 8.48
C GLN A 49 -1.26 -9.07 8.82
N GLU A 50 -2.10 -9.02 9.86
CA GLU A 50 -2.65 -7.77 10.35
C GLU A 50 -1.53 -6.85 10.86
N GLU A 51 -0.58 -7.39 11.61
CA GLU A 51 0.56 -6.62 12.09
C GLU A 51 1.41 -6.11 10.93
N GLU A 52 1.65 -6.96 9.93
CA GLU A 52 2.40 -6.57 8.75
C GLU A 52 1.71 -5.42 8.02
N LEU A 53 0.39 -5.51 7.85
CA LEU A 53 -0.40 -4.48 7.20
C LEU A 53 -0.29 -3.14 7.95
N GLU A 54 -0.39 -3.17 9.27
CA GLU A 54 -0.27 -1.97 10.09
C GLU A 54 1.12 -1.33 9.95
N LEU A 55 2.16 -2.15 9.91
CA LEU A 55 3.52 -1.65 9.71
C LEU A 55 3.70 -1.02 8.34
N LEU A 56 3.10 -1.61 7.31
CA LEU A 56 3.17 -1.05 5.96
C LEU A 56 2.46 0.29 5.88
N PHE A 57 1.28 0.41 6.50
CA PHE A 57 0.57 1.69 6.56
C PHE A 57 1.38 2.74 7.30
N ALA A 58 2.00 2.37 8.42
CA ALA A 58 2.82 3.29 9.18
C ALA A 58 4.00 3.80 8.35
N GLY A 59 4.64 2.90 7.60
CA GLY A 59 5.76 3.26 6.74
C GLY A 59 5.38 4.19 5.59
N LEU A 60 4.14 4.11 5.12
CA LEU A 60 3.65 4.97 4.05
C LEU A 60 2.97 6.24 4.57
N SER A 61 2.75 6.34 5.87
CA SER A 61 2.02 7.46 6.50
C SER A 61 0.61 7.63 5.96
N LEU A 62 -0.04 6.52 5.67
CA LEU A 62 -1.42 6.50 5.17
C LEU A 62 -2.43 6.39 6.31
#